data_e6fea2d8ae45fb6989515aefe76cb93c
#
_entry.id   e6fea2d8ae45fb6989515aefe76cb93c
#
_cell.length_a   1.000
_cell.length_b   1.000
_cell.length_c   1.000
_cell.angle_alpha   90.00
_cell.angle_beta   90.00
_cell.angle_gamma   90.00
#
_symmetry.space_group_name_H-M   'P 1'
#
loop_
_entity.id
_entity.type
_entity.pdbx_description
1 polymer ?
#
loop_
_entity_poly.entity_id
_entity_poly.type
_entity_poly.pdbx_seq_one_letter_code
_entity_poly.pdbx_strand_id
1 'polypeptide(L)'
;MLNRLVHLSIQHRFFVVLTVLVMVVVGLYSAITLPVDAVPDVTNTQVVVNTSAPALSPEEIEAQITRRLELILSGIPHVLEMRSISQFGLSQITLVFEDGTDIYFARQLVGERLAEAGQELPPGTAPPGMAPIATGLGEIYYVFLESDTYDLMELRSILDWQVKPRLRNVPGVITVNTFGGHVKQYQVLADPYRMRGHGVTLERLEQALRENNQNAGGAYIHKDDEQQLVQGVGWVKSLDDIREIVLLADEGAPVLVKDVAEVQFGPAIRQIISRDRRDHNMFQSQPLRRLGHTLRLVELDSFSLPFRHRAEAARPRANISQHHKGRRPL
;
A
#
# COMPACT_ATOMS: atom_id res chain seq x y z
N MET A 1 1.00 -63.47 -22.41
CA MET A 1 0.08 -62.48 -21.81
C MET A 1 -0.66 -61.66 -22.86
N LEU A 2 -0.01 -61.17 -23.91
CA LEU A 2 -0.62 -60.36 -24.97
C LEU A 2 -1.80 -61.03 -25.67
N ASN A 3 -1.66 -62.32 -26.08
CA ASN A 3 -2.73 -63.07 -26.76
C ASN A 3 -3.99 -63.25 -25.88
N ARG A 4 -3.86 -63.34 -24.56
CA ARG A 4 -5.03 -63.39 -23.65
C ARG A 4 -5.75 -62.05 -23.56
N LEU A 5 -4.99 -60.95 -23.56
CA LEU A 5 -5.55 -59.60 -23.57
C LEU A 5 -6.33 -59.31 -24.87
N VAL A 6 -5.76 -59.70 -26.02
CA VAL A 6 -6.41 -59.54 -27.33
C VAL A 6 -7.70 -60.38 -27.39
N HIS A 7 -7.66 -61.62 -26.93
CA HIS A 7 -8.83 -62.50 -26.94
C HIS A 7 -9.94 -61.98 -26.03
N LEU A 8 -9.58 -61.45 -24.84
CA LEU A 8 -10.52 -60.86 -23.90
C LEU A 8 -11.15 -59.56 -24.46
N SER A 9 -10.36 -58.75 -25.16
CA SER A 9 -10.83 -57.50 -25.79
C SER A 9 -11.82 -57.78 -26.91
N ILE A 10 -11.61 -58.86 -27.71
CA ILE A 10 -12.52 -59.26 -28.80
C ILE A 10 -13.82 -59.87 -28.22
N GLN A 11 -13.74 -60.67 -27.15
CA GLN A 11 -14.90 -61.26 -26.51
C GLN A 11 -15.80 -60.20 -25.83
N HIS A 12 -15.20 -59.19 -25.22
CA HIS A 12 -15.92 -58.16 -24.48
C HIS A 12 -15.84 -56.77 -25.14
N ARG A 13 -16.01 -56.74 -26.47
CA ARG A 13 -15.88 -55.49 -27.27
C ARG A 13 -16.67 -54.31 -26.74
N PHE A 14 -17.88 -54.55 -26.19
CA PHE A 14 -18.68 -53.49 -25.59
C PHE A 14 -18.03 -52.86 -24.36
N PHE A 15 -17.46 -53.67 -23.46
CA PHE A 15 -16.76 -53.15 -22.28
C PHE A 15 -15.50 -52.40 -22.65
N VAL A 16 -14.76 -52.84 -23.66
CA VAL A 16 -13.57 -52.14 -24.13
C VAL A 16 -13.91 -50.79 -24.74
N VAL A 17 -14.94 -50.74 -25.59
CA VAL A 17 -15.43 -49.46 -26.16
C VAL A 17 -15.93 -48.52 -25.08
N LEU A 18 -16.69 -49.01 -24.10
CA LEU A 18 -17.18 -48.23 -22.98
C LEU A 18 -16.00 -47.68 -22.14
N THR A 19 -15.00 -48.49 -21.86
CA THR A 19 -13.81 -48.06 -21.09
C THR A 19 -13.03 -46.97 -21.84
N VAL A 20 -12.86 -47.13 -23.14
CA VAL A 20 -12.18 -46.12 -23.98
C VAL A 20 -12.98 -44.82 -23.99
N LEU A 21 -14.31 -44.91 -24.12
CA LEU A 21 -15.18 -43.75 -24.11
C LEU A 21 -15.12 -42.98 -22.75
N VAL A 22 -15.13 -43.72 -21.64
CA VAL A 22 -14.94 -43.15 -20.32
C VAL A 22 -13.56 -42.49 -20.17
N MET A 23 -12.49 -43.14 -20.65
CA MET A 23 -11.15 -42.55 -20.65
C MET A 23 -11.07 -41.24 -21.46
N VAL A 24 -11.71 -41.23 -22.63
CA VAL A 24 -11.77 -40.01 -23.47
C VAL A 24 -12.52 -38.90 -22.77
N VAL A 25 -13.67 -39.19 -22.14
CA VAL A 25 -14.44 -38.17 -21.40
C VAL A 25 -13.66 -37.65 -20.22
N VAL A 26 -13.06 -38.53 -19.41
CA VAL A 26 -12.24 -38.14 -18.27
C VAL A 26 -11.01 -37.36 -18.72
N GLY A 27 -10.34 -37.79 -19.80
CA GLY A 27 -9.18 -37.10 -20.35
C GLY A 27 -9.53 -35.70 -20.88
N LEU A 28 -10.67 -35.56 -21.56
CA LEU A 28 -11.16 -34.28 -22.06
C LEU A 28 -11.53 -33.34 -20.90
N TYR A 29 -12.24 -33.85 -19.90
CA TYR A 29 -12.57 -33.11 -18.71
C TYR A 29 -11.29 -32.65 -17.97
N SER A 30 -10.31 -33.54 -17.77
CA SER A 30 -9.02 -33.21 -17.15
C SER A 30 -8.25 -32.16 -17.95
N ALA A 31 -8.26 -32.24 -19.29
CA ALA A 31 -7.58 -31.28 -20.16
C ALA A 31 -8.20 -29.89 -20.10
N ILE A 32 -9.53 -29.78 -19.96
CA ILE A 32 -10.24 -28.49 -19.83
C ILE A 32 -10.06 -27.88 -18.44
N THR A 33 -9.96 -28.72 -17.40
CA THR A 33 -9.81 -28.27 -16.01
C THR A 33 -8.36 -28.14 -15.56
N LEU A 34 -7.39 -28.48 -16.41
CA LEU A 34 -5.98 -28.35 -16.09
C LEU A 34 -5.61 -26.88 -15.91
N PRO A 35 -5.19 -26.45 -14.71
CA PRO A 35 -4.68 -25.10 -14.53
C PRO A 35 -3.36 -24.96 -15.30
N VAL A 36 -3.37 -24.17 -16.36
CA VAL A 36 -2.19 -23.87 -17.15
C VAL A 36 -1.63 -22.54 -16.69
N ASP A 37 -0.58 -22.55 -15.88
CA ASP A 37 0.18 -21.36 -15.55
C ASP A 37 1.09 -21.02 -16.73
N ALA A 38 1.02 -19.79 -17.19
CA ALA A 38 1.83 -19.29 -18.31
C ALA A 38 3.34 -19.29 -17.98
N VAL A 39 3.69 -19.18 -16.71
CA VAL A 39 5.05 -19.28 -16.15
C VAL A 39 4.95 -20.05 -14.84
N PRO A 40 5.69 -21.16 -14.67
CA PRO A 40 5.71 -21.84 -13.39
C PRO A 40 6.22 -20.88 -12.30
N ASP A 41 5.54 -20.85 -11.17
CA ASP A 41 6.01 -20.09 -10.02
C ASP A 41 7.17 -20.84 -9.38
N VAL A 42 8.38 -20.38 -9.67
CA VAL A 42 9.64 -20.91 -9.11
C VAL A 42 10.11 -20.04 -7.92
N THR A 43 9.23 -19.21 -7.39
CA THR A 43 9.57 -18.35 -6.26
C THR A 43 9.64 -19.16 -4.98
N ASN A 44 10.77 -19.14 -4.32
CA ASN A 44 10.92 -19.74 -3.00
C ASN A 44 9.95 -19.08 -2.01
N THR A 45 9.48 -19.84 -1.02
CA THR A 45 8.73 -19.28 0.09
C THR A 45 9.57 -18.26 0.82
N GLN A 46 9.17 -16.98 0.78
CA GLN A 46 9.94 -15.89 1.39
C GLN A 46 9.06 -14.93 2.18
N VAL A 47 9.61 -14.42 3.29
CA VAL A 47 8.99 -13.38 4.11
C VAL A 47 9.91 -12.17 4.13
N VAL A 48 9.37 -11.02 3.75
CA VAL A 48 10.10 -9.75 3.75
C VAL A 48 9.63 -8.90 4.92
N VAL A 49 10.58 -8.42 5.72
CA VAL A 49 10.36 -7.55 6.87
C VAL A 49 10.92 -6.17 6.55
N ASN A 50 10.09 -5.15 6.69
CA ASN A 50 10.46 -3.76 6.46
C ASN A 50 10.34 -2.96 7.75
N THR A 51 11.37 -2.15 8.04
CA THR A 51 11.40 -1.26 9.21
C THR A 51 11.84 0.12 8.78
N SER A 52 11.00 1.13 9.05
CA SER A 52 11.28 2.52 8.65
C SER A 52 11.83 3.34 9.82
N ALA A 53 12.94 4.05 9.56
CA ALA A 53 13.54 5.02 10.48
C ALA A 53 14.10 6.22 9.68
N PRO A 54 13.25 7.17 9.27
CA PRO A 54 13.55 8.18 8.26
C PRO A 54 14.73 9.11 8.55
N ALA A 55 15.17 9.19 9.81
CA ALA A 55 16.24 10.09 10.23
C ALA A 55 17.64 9.44 10.20
N LEU A 56 17.76 8.12 9.99
CA LEU A 56 19.01 7.39 10.13
C LEU A 56 19.70 7.17 8.77
N SER A 57 21.03 7.28 8.77
CA SER A 57 21.90 6.90 7.64
C SER A 57 21.90 5.37 7.43
N PRO A 58 22.35 4.86 6.26
CA PRO A 58 22.44 3.43 6.01
C PRO A 58 23.29 2.67 7.05
N GLU A 59 24.40 3.24 7.49
CA GLU A 59 25.28 2.64 8.50
C GLU A 59 24.59 2.59 9.88
N GLU A 60 23.87 3.63 10.26
CA GLU A 60 23.10 3.66 11.50
C GLU A 60 21.94 2.68 11.46
N ILE A 61 21.24 2.58 10.32
CA ILE A 61 20.19 1.58 10.10
C ILE A 61 20.75 0.17 10.28
N GLU A 62 21.89 -0.11 9.68
CA GLU A 62 22.51 -1.42 9.82
C GLU A 62 22.90 -1.73 11.27
N ALA A 63 23.59 -0.80 11.92
CA ALA A 63 24.11 -1.02 13.28
C ALA A 63 23.01 -1.09 14.34
N GLN A 64 21.97 -0.24 14.22
CA GLN A 64 20.97 -0.08 15.28
C GLN A 64 19.68 -0.86 15.05
N ILE A 65 19.35 -1.16 13.79
CA ILE A 65 18.08 -1.79 13.43
C ILE A 65 18.32 -3.14 12.77
N THR A 66 18.96 -3.17 11.61
CA THR A 66 19.10 -4.39 10.80
C THR A 66 19.77 -5.51 11.59
N ARG A 67 20.92 -5.23 12.19
CA ARG A 67 21.68 -6.22 12.96
C ARG A 67 20.91 -6.76 14.16
N ARG A 68 20.13 -5.93 14.85
CA ARG A 68 19.29 -6.37 15.96
C ARG A 68 18.18 -7.29 15.48
N LEU A 69 17.48 -6.90 14.39
CA LEU A 69 16.44 -7.73 13.81
C LEU A 69 16.98 -9.05 13.27
N GLU A 70 18.16 -9.06 12.65
CA GLU A 70 18.83 -10.28 12.20
C GLU A 70 19.09 -11.24 13.36
N LEU A 71 19.57 -10.73 14.49
CA LEU A 71 19.80 -11.54 15.69
C LEU A 71 18.51 -12.16 16.24
N ILE A 72 17.40 -11.40 16.26
CA ILE A 72 16.11 -11.87 16.76
C ILE A 72 15.47 -12.86 15.78
N LEU A 73 15.62 -12.62 14.49
CA LEU A 73 15.10 -13.49 13.43
C LEU A 73 15.98 -14.70 13.17
N SER A 74 17.21 -14.71 13.68
CA SER A 74 18.09 -15.89 13.61
C SER A 74 17.52 -17.04 14.43
N GLY A 75 17.66 -18.26 13.92
CA GLY A 75 17.16 -19.47 14.60
C GLY A 75 15.68 -19.78 14.37
N ILE A 76 15.00 -19.08 13.45
CA ILE A 76 13.70 -19.50 12.97
C ILE A 76 13.86 -20.80 12.17
N PRO A 77 13.09 -21.87 12.49
CA PRO A 77 13.21 -23.14 11.78
C PRO A 77 12.84 -23.01 10.29
N HIS A 78 13.43 -23.86 9.47
CA HIS A 78 13.23 -23.91 8.02
C HIS A 78 13.68 -22.68 7.24
N VAL A 79 14.45 -21.76 7.82
CA VAL A 79 15.08 -20.65 7.11
C VAL A 79 16.38 -21.17 6.48
N LEU A 80 16.47 -21.09 5.15
CA LEU A 80 17.64 -21.44 4.37
C LEU A 80 18.64 -20.27 4.30
N GLU A 81 18.11 -19.07 4.08
CA GLU A 81 18.92 -17.88 3.88
C GLU A 81 18.22 -16.64 4.43
N MET A 82 18.99 -15.75 5.01
CA MET A 82 18.55 -14.42 5.42
C MET A 82 19.41 -13.38 4.71
N ARG A 83 18.76 -12.45 4.02
CA ARG A 83 19.40 -11.32 3.32
C ARG A 83 18.87 -10.02 3.86
N SER A 84 19.73 -9.05 4.06
CA SER A 84 19.32 -7.73 4.51
C SER A 84 19.85 -6.63 3.58
N ILE A 85 19.08 -5.55 3.51
CA ILE A 85 19.45 -4.33 2.80
C ILE A 85 19.17 -3.16 3.73
N SER A 86 20.21 -2.39 4.03
CA SER A 86 20.13 -1.16 4.81
C SER A 86 20.26 0.04 3.87
N GLN A 87 19.20 0.84 3.80
CA GLN A 87 19.17 2.06 3.00
C GLN A 87 18.83 3.26 3.88
N PHE A 88 18.95 4.48 3.36
CA PHE A 88 18.58 5.68 4.09
C PHE A 88 17.11 5.58 4.55
N GLY A 89 16.92 5.55 5.86
CA GLY A 89 15.60 5.50 6.47
C GLY A 89 14.84 4.16 6.37
N LEU A 90 15.46 3.09 5.84
CA LEU A 90 14.79 1.80 5.64
C LEU A 90 15.73 0.61 5.88
N SER A 91 15.31 -0.31 6.72
CA SER A 91 15.84 -1.66 6.83
C SER A 91 14.90 -2.64 6.18
N GLN A 92 15.38 -3.49 5.29
CA GLN A 92 14.64 -4.59 4.68
C GLN A 92 15.37 -5.89 4.90
N ILE A 93 14.69 -6.88 5.48
CA ILE A 93 15.21 -8.23 5.73
C ILE A 93 14.34 -9.22 5.00
N THR A 94 14.94 -10.06 4.19
CA THR A 94 14.27 -11.13 3.44
C THR A 94 14.71 -12.48 4.01
N LEU A 95 13.75 -13.26 4.52
CA LEU A 95 13.96 -14.63 4.96
C LEU A 95 13.44 -15.56 3.89
N VAL A 96 14.31 -16.43 3.40
CA VAL A 96 14.00 -17.48 2.42
C VAL A 96 13.87 -18.78 3.17
N PHE A 97 12.74 -19.46 3.00
CA PHE A 97 12.42 -20.72 3.66
C PHE A 97 12.64 -21.92 2.73
N GLU A 98 12.73 -23.10 3.31
CA GLU A 98 12.78 -24.37 2.59
C GLU A 98 11.57 -24.54 1.66
N ASP A 99 11.79 -25.19 0.51
CA ASP A 99 10.72 -25.48 -0.45
C ASP A 99 9.63 -26.33 0.20
N GLY A 100 8.37 -25.96 -0.06
CA GLY A 100 7.20 -26.63 0.55
C GLY A 100 6.81 -26.13 1.93
N THR A 101 7.53 -25.17 2.52
CA THR A 101 7.11 -24.51 3.76
C THR A 101 5.86 -23.67 3.49
N ASP A 102 4.82 -23.85 4.32
CA ASP A 102 3.61 -23.02 4.24
C ASP A 102 3.95 -21.56 4.55
N ILE A 103 3.60 -20.67 3.63
CA ILE A 103 3.89 -19.22 3.76
C ILE A 103 3.19 -18.60 4.97
N TYR A 104 2.00 -19.08 5.35
CA TYR A 104 1.29 -18.56 6.52
C TYR A 104 1.94 -18.99 7.82
N PHE A 105 2.43 -20.24 7.88
CA PHE A 105 3.21 -20.73 9.00
C PHE A 105 4.54 -19.96 9.13
N ALA A 106 5.26 -19.77 8.03
CA ALA A 106 6.49 -18.96 8.01
C ALA A 106 6.23 -17.54 8.53
N ARG A 107 5.17 -16.89 8.07
CA ARG A 107 4.77 -15.54 8.52
C ARG A 107 4.37 -15.50 9.98
N GLN A 108 3.73 -16.53 10.49
CA GLN A 108 3.39 -16.62 11.92
C GLN A 108 4.66 -16.62 12.77
N LEU A 109 5.63 -17.48 12.46
CA LEU A 109 6.90 -17.56 13.18
C LEU A 109 7.66 -16.23 13.17
N VAL A 110 7.75 -15.59 11.98
CA VAL A 110 8.36 -14.28 11.84
C VAL A 110 7.60 -13.24 12.66
N GLY A 111 6.26 -13.25 12.62
CA GLY A 111 5.41 -12.32 13.36
C GLY A 111 5.60 -12.41 14.87
N GLU A 112 5.73 -13.61 15.42
CA GLU A 112 6.01 -13.84 16.85
C GLU A 112 7.35 -13.20 17.24
N ARG A 113 8.41 -13.41 16.45
CA ARG A 113 9.72 -12.80 16.69
C ARG A 113 9.70 -11.28 16.56
N LEU A 114 8.97 -10.72 15.57
CA LEU A 114 8.86 -9.28 15.39
C LEU A 114 8.09 -8.58 16.51
N ALA A 115 7.13 -9.25 17.14
CA ALA A 115 6.43 -8.71 18.29
C ALA A 115 7.38 -8.46 19.48
N GLU A 116 8.35 -9.34 19.69
CA GLU A 116 9.40 -9.20 20.68
C GLU A 116 10.37 -8.07 20.30
N ALA A 117 10.80 -8.06 19.03
CA ALA A 117 11.75 -7.07 18.49
C ALA A 117 11.30 -5.62 18.60
N GLY A 118 9.99 -5.37 18.48
CA GLY A 118 9.44 -4.01 18.49
C GLY A 118 9.73 -3.22 19.76
N GLN A 119 10.02 -3.89 20.88
CA GLN A 119 10.33 -3.27 22.18
C GLN A 119 11.81 -2.88 22.31
N GLU A 120 12.68 -3.46 21.50
CA GLU A 120 14.14 -3.28 21.58
C GLU A 120 14.68 -2.24 20.60
N LEU A 121 13.83 -1.74 19.70
CA LEU A 121 14.27 -0.78 18.68
C LEU A 121 14.41 0.65 19.23
N PRO A 122 15.30 1.47 18.64
CA PRO A 122 15.49 2.85 19.06
C PRO A 122 14.23 3.70 18.94
N PRO A 123 14.08 4.72 19.80
CA PRO A 123 12.99 5.70 19.69
C PRO A 123 12.97 6.36 18.30
N GLY A 124 11.78 6.56 17.74
CA GLY A 124 11.60 7.14 16.40
C GLY A 124 11.65 6.12 15.25
N THR A 125 11.92 4.85 15.56
CA THR A 125 11.80 3.76 14.58
C THR A 125 10.34 3.30 14.50
N ALA A 126 9.82 3.15 13.28
CA ALA A 126 8.52 2.54 13.10
C ALA A 126 8.55 1.05 13.49
N PRO A 127 7.46 0.49 14.02
CA PRO A 127 7.38 -0.94 14.31
C PRO A 127 7.74 -1.77 13.06
N PRO A 128 8.54 -2.85 13.20
CA PRO A 128 8.87 -3.73 12.10
C PRO A 128 7.60 -4.40 11.56
N GLY A 129 7.43 -4.39 10.27
CA GLY A 129 6.24 -4.92 9.59
C GLY A 129 6.60 -5.89 8.48
N MET A 130 5.80 -6.96 8.32
CA MET A 130 5.95 -7.87 7.20
C MET A 130 5.34 -7.28 5.94
N ALA A 131 6.09 -7.33 4.84
CA ALA A 131 5.55 -7.01 3.52
C ALA A 131 4.40 -7.97 3.13
N PRO A 132 3.52 -7.57 2.22
CA PRO A 132 2.52 -8.47 1.66
C PRO A 132 3.17 -9.71 1.04
N ILE A 133 2.40 -10.81 0.96
CA ILE A 133 2.83 -12.01 0.26
C ILE A 133 2.98 -11.63 -1.22
N ALA A 134 4.20 -11.77 -1.75
CA ALA A 134 4.49 -11.52 -3.15
C ALA A 134 5.18 -12.75 -3.72
N THR A 135 4.73 -13.18 -4.90
CA THR A 135 5.40 -14.19 -5.71
C THR A 135 6.30 -13.51 -6.72
N GLY A 136 7.21 -14.26 -7.37
CA GLY A 136 8.08 -13.72 -8.43
C GLY A 136 7.32 -13.15 -9.63
N LEU A 137 6.05 -13.50 -9.80
CA LEU A 137 5.16 -12.92 -10.80
C LEU A 137 4.64 -11.52 -10.41
N GLY A 138 4.82 -11.12 -9.16
CA GLY A 138 4.63 -9.77 -8.62
C GLY A 138 3.31 -9.11 -8.97
N GLU A 139 3.36 -8.13 -9.85
CA GLU A 139 2.22 -7.31 -10.22
C GLU A 139 1.52 -7.90 -11.45
N ILE A 140 0.23 -8.25 -11.30
CA ILE A 140 -0.55 -8.93 -12.34
C ILE A 140 -1.35 -7.91 -13.17
N TYR A 141 -1.72 -6.80 -12.55
CA TYR A 141 -2.67 -5.87 -13.15
C TYR A 141 -2.29 -4.42 -12.87
N TYR A 142 -2.33 -3.60 -13.93
CA TYR A 142 -2.04 -2.18 -13.86
C TYR A 142 -3.27 -1.36 -14.25
N VAL A 143 -3.60 -0.36 -13.45
CA VAL A 143 -4.68 0.59 -13.69
C VAL A 143 -4.10 2.00 -13.73
N PHE A 144 -4.43 2.76 -14.77
CA PHE A 144 -4.05 4.16 -14.91
C PHE A 144 -5.27 5.05 -14.67
N LEU A 145 -5.10 6.08 -13.85
CA LEU A 145 -6.08 7.14 -13.66
C LEU A 145 -5.66 8.36 -14.47
N GLU A 146 -6.55 8.83 -15.35
CA GLU A 146 -6.37 10.03 -16.14
C GLU A 146 -7.60 10.92 -16.02
N SER A 147 -7.42 12.23 -15.98
CA SER A 147 -8.50 13.19 -15.97
C SER A 147 -8.03 14.52 -16.57
N ASP A 148 -8.91 15.16 -17.33
CA ASP A 148 -8.70 16.50 -17.84
C ASP A 148 -9.11 17.60 -16.84
N THR A 149 -9.78 17.20 -15.73
CA THR A 149 -10.40 18.12 -14.76
C THR A 149 -9.68 18.14 -13.43
N TYR A 150 -9.14 16.99 -12.99
CA TYR A 150 -8.45 16.84 -11.72
C TYR A 150 -6.94 16.94 -11.91
N ASP A 151 -6.29 17.65 -11.00
CA ASP A 151 -4.83 17.69 -10.97
C ASP A 151 -4.24 16.38 -10.43
N LEU A 152 -2.91 16.23 -10.52
CA LEU A 152 -2.20 15.02 -10.08
C LEU A 152 -2.31 14.77 -8.57
N MET A 153 -2.56 15.79 -7.77
CA MET A 153 -2.72 15.68 -6.31
C MET A 153 -4.13 15.19 -5.97
N GLU A 154 -5.12 15.66 -6.68
CA GLU A 154 -6.50 15.23 -6.52
C GLU A 154 -6.69 13.80 -7.03
N LEU A 155 -6.14 13.47 -8.21
CA LEU A 155 -6.14 12.10 -8.74
C LEU A 155 -5.48 11.12 -7.77
N ARG A 156 -4.35 11.51 -7.17
CA ARG A 156 -3.68 10.68 -6.17
C ARG A 156 -4.55 10.51 -4.92
N SER A 157 -5.24 11.54 -4.48
CA SER A 157 -6.14 11.47 -3.34
C SER A 157 -7.34 10.56 -3.62
N ILE A 158 -7.94 10.64 -4.82
CA ILE A 158 -9.01 9.74 -5.26
C ILE A 158 -8.51 8.29 -5.30
N LEU A 159 -7.30 8.08 -5.86
CA LEU A 159 -6.70 6.75 -5.95
C LEU A 159 -6.48 6.12 -4.56
N ASP A 160 -5.86 6.85 -3.64
CA ASP A 160 -5.48 6.33 -2.32
C ASP A 160 -6.69 6.14 -1.39
N TRP A 161 -7.71 7.03 -1.44
CA TRP A 161 -8.81 7.04 -0.49
C TRP A 161 -10.12 6.43 -1.01
N GLN A 162 -10.31 6.36 -2.33
CA GLN A 162 -11.54 5.83 -2.90
C GLN A 162 -11.31 4.54 -3.71
N VAL A 163 -10.34 4.54 -4.62
CA VAL A 163 -10.11 3.41 -5.53
C VAL A 163 -9.39 2.26 -4.82
N LYS A 164 -8.26 2.56 -4.17
CA LYS A 164 -7.44 1.56 -3.49
C LYS A 164 -8.20 0.74 -2.43
N PRO A 165 -9.00 1.32 -1.52
CA PRO A 165 -9.77 0.55 -0.56
C PRO A 165 -10.79 -0.39 -1.21
N ARG A 166 -11.41 0.05 -2.31
CA ARG A 166 -12.38 -0.78 -3.04
C ARG A 166 -11.72 -1.96 -3.74
N LEU A 167 -10.57 -1.72 -4.39
CA LEU A 167 -9.81 -2.78 -5.06
C LEU A 167 -9.29 -3.81 -4.05
N ARG A 168 -8.87 -3.37 -2.86
CA ARG A 168 -8.42 -4.28 -1.79
C ARG A 168 -9.50 -5.20 -1.24
N ASN A 169 -10.77 -4.81 -1.38
CA ASN A 169 -11.91 -5.62 -0.94
C ASN A 169 -12.33 -6.68 -1.97
N VAL A 170 -11.73 -6.69 -3.16
CA VAL A 170 -12.00 -7.71 -4.17
C VAL A 170 -11.33 -9.03 -3.74
N PRO A 171 -12.07 -10.16 -3.69
CA PRO A 171 -11.50 -11.45 -3.34
C PRO A 171 -10.32 -11.81 -4.26
N GLY A 172 -9.21 -12.25 -3.67
CA GLY A 172 -7.98 -12.61 -4.39
C GLY A 172 -6.99 -11.46 -4.58
N VAL A 173 -7.34 -10.21 -4.26
CA VAL A 173 -6.40 -9.09 -4.26
C VAL A 173 -5.64 -9.04 -2.94
N ILE A 174 -4.34 -9.29 -2.98
CA ILE A 174 -3.48 -9.29 -1.79
C ILE A 174 -3.10 -7.85 -1.41
N THR A 175 -2.68 -7.05 -2.39
CA THR A 175 -2.28 -5.66 -2.17
C THR A 175 -2.53 -4.81 -3.43
N VAL A 176 -2.67 -3.51 -3.20
CA VAL A 176 -2.76 -2.51 -4.27
C VAL A 176 -1.70 -1.45 -4.03
N ASN A 177 -0.70 -1.41 -4.89
CA ASN A 177 0.37 -0.42 -4.86
C ASN A 177 -0.01 0.78 -5.72
N THR A 178 0.29 1.98 -5.22
CA THR A 178 -0.02 3.22 -5.93
C THR A 178 1.27 3.94 -6.27
N PHE A 179 1.47 4.22 -7.55
CA PHE A 179 2.64 4.92 -8.07
C PHE A 179 2.22 6.22 -8.77
N GLY A 180 3.11 7.20 -8.80
CA GLY A 180 2.86 8.48 -9.46
C GLY A 180 1.93 9.42 -8.67
N GLY A 181 1.59 10.54 -9.30
CA GLY A 181 0.82 11.62 -8.69
C GLY A 181 1.56 12.33 -7.56
N HIS A 182 0.88 13.25 -6.91
CA HIS A 182 1.39 14.01 -5.76
C HIS A 182 0.58 13.66 -4.52
N VAL A 183 1.24 13.12 -3.49
CA VAL A 183 0.57 12.89 -2.20
C VAL A 183 0.25 14.24 -1.56
N LYS A 184 -1.04 14.51 -1.35
CA LYS A 184 -1.54 15.74 -0.74
C LYS A 184 -1.21 15.78 0.75
N GLN A 185 -0.61 16.85 1.20
CA GLN A 185 -0.34 17.10 2.62
C GLN A 185 -0.65 18.54 3.00
N TYR A 186 -0.91 18.76 4.28
CA TYR A 186 -0.93 20.08 4.89
C TYR A 186 0.52 20.56 5.04
N GLN A 187 0.83 21.74 4.54
CA GLN A 187 2.15 22.35 4.65
C GLN A 187 2.05 23.62 5.48
N VAL A 188 2.87 23.69 6.51
CA VAL A 188 3.08 24.89 7.32
C VAL A 188 4.45 25.43 6.97
N LEU A 189 4.51 26.47 6.16
CA LEU A 189 5.75 27.10 5.70
C LEU A 189 6.12 28.21 6.69
N ALA A 190 7.00 27.89 7.61
CA ALA A 190 7.45 28.81 8.64
C ALA A 190 8.31 29.93 8.04
N ASP A 191 8.01 31.19 8.41
CA ASP A 191 8.82 32.35 8.05
C ASP A 191 9.78 32.69 9.22
N PRO A 192 11.09 32.51 9.06
CA PRO A 192 12.06 32.76 10.13
C PRO A 192 12.08 34.21 10.62
N TYR A 193 11.77 35.18 9.77
CA TYR A 193 11.73 36.59 10.14
C TYR A 193 10.51 36.93 11.01
N ARG A 194 9.33 36.43 10.61
CA ARG A 194 8.10 36.58 11.40
C ARG A 194 8.21 35.85 12.73
N MET A 195 8.72 34.61 12.72
CA MET A 195 8.95 33.84 13.95
C MET A 195 9.83 34.60 14.94
N ARG A 196 10.95 35.19 14.47
CA ARG A 196 11.86 35.98 15.29
C ARG A 196 11.16 37.25 15.82
N GLY A 197 10.36 37.91 14.99
CA GLY A 197 9.60 39.10 15.39
C GLY A 197 8.60 38.84 16.51
N HIS A 198 8.04 37.65 16.58
CA HIS A 198 7.07 37.23 17.59
C HIS A 198 7.70 36.37 18.70
N GLY A 199 9.03 36.17 18.71
CA GLY A 199 9.71 35.36 19.73
C GLY A 199 9.35 33.86 19.70
N VAL A 200 8.88 33.34 18.56
CA VAL A 200 8.47 31.93 18.39
C VAL A 200 9.65 31.12 17.87
N THR A 201 9.95 30.02 18.54
CA THR A 201 10.93 29.03 18.06
C THR A 201 10.28 27.97 17.17
N LEU A 202 11.07 27.29 16.30
CA LEU A 202 10.58 26.20 15.46
C LEU A 202 10.05 25.03 16.31
N GLU A 203 10.74 24.74 17.41
CA GLU A 203 10.32 23.71 18.36
C GLU A 203 8.94 24.03 18.97
N ARG A 204 8.70 25.30 19.33
CA ARG A 204 7.39 25.72 19.84
C ARG A 204 6.29 25.59 18.80
N LEU A 205 6.58 25.95 17.54
CA LEU A 205 5.66 25.77 16.41
C LEU A 205 5.31 24.29 16.22
N GLU A 206 6.33 23.41 16.17
CA GLU A 206 6.13 21.96 16.03
C GLU A 206 5.32 21.38 17.18
N GLN A 207 5.66 21.73 18.41
CA GLN A 207 4.95 21.29 19.61
C GLN A 207 3.47 21.70 19.58
N ALA A 208 3.19 22.97 19.26
CA ALA A 208 1.82 23.46 19.17
C ALA A 208 1.00 22.74 18.09
N LEU A 209 1.59 22.46 16.92
CA LEU A 209 0.95 21.69 15.86
C LEU A 209 0.63 20.25 16.30
N ARG A 210 1.51 19.61 17.05
CA ARG A 210 1.30 18.25 17.57
C ARG A 210 0.20 18.21 18.63
N GLU A 211 0.22 19.15 19.59
CA GLU A 211 -0.72 19.21 20.71
C GLU A 211 -2.14 19.54 20.25
N ASN A 212 -2.29 20.35 19.20
CA ASN A 212 -3.58 20.78 18.68
C ASN A 212 -4.15 19.89 17.56
N ASN A 213 -3.56 18.71 17.29
CA ASN A 213 -4.08 17.74 16.32
C ASN A 213 -4.42 16.40 17.00
N GLN A 214 -5.10 16.45 18.13
CA GLN A 214 -5.54 15.26 18.85
C GLN A 214 -6.85 15.54 19.59
N ASN A 215 -7.69 14.51 19.68
CA ASN A 215 -8.89 14.59 20.47
C ASN A 215 -8.55 14.43 21.95
N ALA A 216 -9.13 15.26 22.78
CA ALA A 216 -9.07 15.10 24.21
C ALA A 216 -10.31 14.32 24.71
N GLY A 217 -10.09 13.25 25.47
CA GLY A 217 -11.15 12.59 26.21
C GLY A 217 -11.65 13.52 27.30
N GLY A 218 -12.97 13.75 27.35
CA GLY A 218 -13.61 14.56 28.36
C GLY A 218 -14.23 13.74 29.49
N ALA A 219 -14.69 14.42 30.52
CA ALA A 219 -15.44 13.81 31.60
C ALA A 219 -16.92 13.61 31.22
N TYR A 220 -17.63 12.85 32.04
CA TYR A 220 -19.08 12.75 31.94
C TYR A 220 -19.72 13.89 32.74
N ILE A 221 -20.72 14.52 32.15
CA ILE A 221 -21.61 15.44 32.83
C ILE A 221 -22.87 14.68 33.20
N HIS A 222 -23.17 14.59 34.48
CA HIS A 222 -24.45 14.08 34.96
C HIS A 222 -25.48 15.21 34.96
N LYS A 223 -26.52 15.03 34.16
CA LYS A 223 -27.65 15.96 34.15
C LYS A 223 -28.91 15.14 34.26
N ASP A 224 -29.60 15.31 35.37
CA ASP A 224 -30.78 14.51 35.76
C ASP A 224 -30.44 13.00 35.76
N ASP A 225 -31.16 12.17 35.08
CA ASP A 225 -30.92 10.73 34.98
C ASP A 225 -30.05 10.34 33.74
N GLU A 226 -29.49 11.33 33.02
CA GLU A 226 -28.67 11.13 31.82
C GLU A 226 -27.20 11.43 32.08
N GLN A 227 -26.37 10.60 31.44
CA GLN A 227 -24.91 10.77 31.43
C GLN A 227 -24.48 11.30 30.06
N GLN A 228 -24.00 12.53 29.98
CA GLN A 228 -23.53 13.13 28.73
C GLN A 228 -22.01 13.08 28.68
N LEU A 229 -21.46 12.47 27.61
CA LEU A 229 -20.02 12.44 27.35
C LEU A 229 -19.57 13.77 26.76
N VAL A 230 -18.60 14.41 27.40
CA VAL A 230 -17.92 15.59 26.84
C VAL A 230 -16.68 15.13 26.09
N GLN A 231 -16.57 15.47 24.80
CA GLN A 231 -15.42 15.18 23.98
C GLN A 231 -14.83 16.48 23.42
N GLY A 232 -13.56 16.71 23.67
CA GLY A 232 -12.79 17.77 23.00
C GLY A 232 -12.41 17.29 21.59
N VAL A 233 -13.00 17.93 20.56
CA VAL A 233 -12.66 17.64 19.16
C VAL A 233 -11.53 18.55 18.72
N GLY A 234 -10.30 18.04 18.73
CA GLY A 234 -9.10 18.79 18.35
C GLY A 234 -8.47 18.36 17.01
N TRP A 235 -9.11 17.44 16.29
CA TRP A 235 -8.60 17.02 14.97
C TRP A 235 -8.75 18.13 13.93
N VAL A 236 -7.66 18.45 13.28
CA VAL A 236 -7.60 19.39 12.15
C VAL A 236 -8.43 18.87 10.97
N LYS A 237 -9.37 19.68 10.49
CA LYS A 237 -10.24 19.37 9.36
C LYS A 237 -10.02 20.32 8.18
N SER A 238 -9.51 21.51 8.44
CA SER A 238 -9.33 22.54 7.44
C SER A 238 -7.97 23.25 7.59
N LEU A 239 -7.58 24.02 6.59
CA LEU A 239 -6.40 24.89 6.68
C LEU A 239 -6.60 25.99 7.74
N ASP A 240 -7.83 26.43 7.94
CA ASP A 240 -8.14 27.49 8.88
C ASP A 240 -7.98 27.01 10.33
N ASP A 241 -8.32 25.75 10.62
CA ASP A 241 -8.08 25.16 11.95
C ASP A 241 -6.58 25.22 12.30
N ILE A 242 -5.69 24.97 11.33
CA ILE A 242 -4.24 25.07 11.54
C ILE A 242 -3.81 26.53 11.72
N ARG A 243 -4.37 27.45 10.92
CA ARG A 243 -4.03 28.87 10.97
C ARG A 243 -4.36 29.51 12.31
N GLU A 244 -5.40 29.01 12.98
CA GLU A 244 -5.92 29.54 14.25
C GLU A 244 -5.28 28.91 15.50
N ILE A 245 -4.36 27.94 15.33
CA ILE A 245 -3.62 27.36 16.46
C ILE A 245 -2.81 28.44 17.15
N VAL A 246 -2.97 28.52 18.49
CA VAL A 246 -2.26 29.46 19.34
C VAL A 246 -0.85 28.97 19.65
N LEU A 247 0.18 29.75 19.35
CA LEU A 247 1.58 29.47 19.64
C LEU A 247 2.03 30.04 20.99
N LEU A 248 1.68 31.28 21.24
CA LEU A 248 1.96 32.00 22.49
C LEU A 248 0.70 32.75 22.92
N ALA A 249 0.41 32.70 24.22
CA ALA A 249 -0.61 33.49 24.84
C ALA A 249 0.09 34.30 25.95
N ASP A 250 0.56 35.48 25.60
CA ASP A 250 1.09 36.44 26.56
C ASP A 250 0.02 37.50 26.87
N GLU A 251 0.24 38.39 27.85
CA GLU A 251 -0.72 39.39 28.33
C GLU A 251 -1.31 40.32 27.25
N GLY A 252 -1.08 40.01 25.98
CA GLY A 252 -1.60 40.71 24.80
C GLY A 252 -2.46 39.83 23.89
N ALA A 253 -2.48 40.18 22.61
CA ALA A 253 -3.14 39.34 21.59
C ALA A 253 -2.38 38.03 21.40
N PRO A 254 -3.07 36.85 21.32
CA PRO A 254 -2.41 35.58 21.09
C PRO A 254 -1.71 35.58 19.75
N VAL A 255 -0.50 35.02 19.70
CA VAL A 255 0.23 34.76 18.43
C VAL A 255 -0.25 33.43 17.84
N LEU A 256 -0.76 33.50 16.62
CA LEU A 256 -1.32 32.36 15.91
C LEU A 256 -0.33 31.82 14.85
N VAL A 257 -0.55 30.59 14.37
CA VAL A 257 0.26 30.01 13.31
C VAL A 257 0.29 30.90 12.05
N LYS A 258 -0.83 31.50 11.66
CA LYS A 258 -0.92 32.41 10.50
C LYS A 258 -0.03 33.63 10.59
N ASP A 259 0.34 34.06 11.81
CA ASP A 259 1.19 35.24 12.01
C ASP A 259 2.66 34.95 11.73
N VAL A 260 3.08 33.68 11.85
CA VAL A 260 4.49 33.25 11.69
C VAL A 260 4.72 32.28 10.54
N ALA A 261 3.65 31.74 9.93
CA ALA A 261 3.75 30.74 8.86
C ALA A 261 2.63 30.89 7.83
N GLU A 262 2.88 30.42 6.64
CA GLU A 262 1.87 30.22 5.61
C GLU A 262 1.36 28.80 5.62
N VAL A 263 0.03 28.62 5.63
CA VAL A 263 -0.60 27.29 5.67
C VAL A 263 -1.32 27.03 4.36
N GLN A 264 -0.91 25.97 3.66
CA GLN A 264 -1.44 25.60 2.36
C GLN A 264 -1.50 24.07 2.16
N PHE A 265 -2.20 23.63 1.11
CA PHE A 265 -2.02 22.28 0.60
C PHE A 265 -0.81 22.23 -0.33
N GLY A 266 -0.01 21.19 -0.21
CA GLY A 266 1.13 21.00 -1.09
C GLY A 266 1.47 19.53 -1.30
N PRO A 267 2.33 19.24 -2.30
CA PRO A 267 2.79 17.89 -2.56
C PRO A 267 3.81 17.44 -1.51
N ALA A 268 3.74 16.18 -1.09
CA ALA A 268 4.81 15.59 -0.30
C ALA A 268 6.14 15.62 -1.06
N ILE A 269 7.22 15.77 -0.32
CA ILE A 269 8.58 15.76 -0.89
C ILE A 269 8.84 14.40 -1.54
N ARG A 270 9.24 14.41 -2.81
CA ARG A 270 9.61 13.18 -3.51
C ARG A 270 10.98 12.71 -3.03
N GLN A 271 11.03 11.49 -2.54
CA GLN A 271 12.29 10.86 -2.10
C GLN A 271 13.08 10.25 -3.27
N ILE A 272 12.42 9.93 -4.38
CA ILE A 272 13.03 9.35 -5.57
C ILE A 272 13.10 10.43 -6.64
N ILE A 273 14.31 10.92 -6.92
CA ILE A 273 14.59 11.75 -8.07
C ILE A 273 15.25 10.85 -9.11
N SER A 274 14.51 10.39 -10.11
CA SER A 274 15.10 9.79 -11.30
C SER A 274 15.93 10.86 -12.01
N ARG A 275 17.23 10.63 -12.14
CA ARG A 275 18.18 11.60 -12.71
C ARG A 275 18.29 11.50 -14.23
N ASP A 276 17.45 10.67 -14.86
CA ASP A 276 17.47 10.53 -16.31
C ASP A 276 16.67 11.66 -16.94
N ARG A 277 17.40 12.56 -17.63
CA ARG A 277 16.82 13.67 -18.41
C ARG A 277 15.86 13.20 -19.52
N ARG A 278 15.82 11.92 -19.83
CA ARG A 278 14.89 11.31 -20.79
C ARG A 278 13.57 10.92 -20.15
N ASP A 279 13.53 10.74 -18.83
CA ASP A 279 12.34 10.30 -18.10
C ASP A 279 11.43 11.44 -17.64
N HIS A 280 11.75 12.70 -17.96
CA HIS A 280 10.85 13.82 -17.70
C HIS A 280 9.48 13.69 -18.39
N ASN A 281 9.38 12.79 -19.37
CA ASN A 281 8.16 12.52 -20.11
C ASN A 281 7.48 11.19 -19.75
N MET A 282 8.06 10.38 -18.86
CA MET A 282 7.41 9.10 -18.49
C MET A 282 6.31 9.26 -17.42
N PHE A 283 6.29 10.41 -16.74
CA PHE A 283 5.22 10.78 -15.79
C PHE A 283 4.39 11.99 -16.23
N GLN A 284 4.76 12.66 -17.32
CA GLN A 284 3.91 13.57 -18.05
C GLN A 284 3.41 12.82 -19.28
N SER A 285 2.18 12.37 -19.22
CA SER A 285 1.33 12.03 -20.38
C SER A 285 2.10 11.70 -21.68
N GLN A 286 2.70 10.50 -21.75
CA GLN A 286 2.85 9.94 -23.08
C GLN A 286 1.45 9.54 -23.55
N PRO A 287 0.92 10.14 -24.60
CA PRO A 287 -0.28 9.63 -25.20
C PRO A 287 0.04 8.20 -25.66
N LEU A 288 -0.70 7.23 -25.17
CA LEU A 288 -0.65 5.80 -25.51
C LEU A 288 -0.95 5.55 -27.01
N ARG A 289 -0.42 6.38 -27.91
CA ARG A 289 -0.63 6.28 -29.37
C ARG A 289 0.15 5.17 -30.05
N ARG A 290 0.94 4.36 -29.32
CA ARG A 290 1.77 3.31 -29.96
C ARG A 290 1.51 1.87 -29.51
N LEU A 291 0.53 1.61 -28.67
CA LEU A 291 0.12 0.23 -28.39
C LEU A 291 -1.38 0.11 -28.65
N GLY A 292 -1.71 -0.36 -29.85
CA GLY A 292 -3.02 -0.41 -30.45
C GLY A 292 -4.04 -1.37 -29.83
N HIS A 293 -4.22 -1.37 -28.51
CA HIS A 293 -5.32 -2.02 -27.85
C HIS A 293 -5.81 -1.16 -26.69
N THR A 294 -6.63 -0.17 -27.02
CA THR A 294 -7.42 0.55 -26.04
C THR A 294 -8.62 -0.33 -25.69
N LEU A 295 -8.56 -1.05 -24.60
CA LEU A 295 -9.76 -1.60 -23.99
C LEU A 295 -10.49 -0.42 -23.30
N ARG A 296 -11.59 -0.01 -23.92
CA ARG A 296 -12.52 0.95 -23.31
C ARG A 296 -13.05 0.36 -22.02
N LEU A 297 -12.89 1.11 -20.97
CA LEU A 297 -13.43 0.78 -19.68
C LEU A 297 -14.93 0.70 -19.65
N VAL A 298 -15.38 -0.29 -18.86
CA VAL A 298 -16.71 -0.39 -18.32
C VAL A 298 -17.07 0.94 -17.65
N GLU A 299 -18.12 1.56 -18.13
CA GLU A 299 -18.76 2.72 -17.52
C GLU A 299 -19.02 2.44 -16.04
N LEU A 300 -18.39 3.22 -15.16
CA LEU A 300 -18.63 3.20 -13.71
C LEU A 300 -20.04 3.67 -13.32
N ASP A 301 -20.96 3.76 -14.25
CA ASP A 301 -22.35 4.16 -14.00
C ASP A 301 -23.17 3.09 -13.25
N SER A 302 -22.65 1.87 -13.09
CA SER A 302 -23.34 0.81 -12.34
C SER A 302 -22.92 0.69 -10.86
N PHE A 303 -21.97 1.49 -10.38
CA PHE A 303 -21.64 1.56 -8.96
C PHE A 303 -22.34 2.76 -8.31
N SER A 304 -23.63 2.58 -8.01
CA SER A 304 -24.40 3.52 -7.17
C SER A 304 -23.79 3.58 -5.76
N LEU A 305 -23.16 4.70 -5.49
CA LEU A 305 -22.70 5.06 -4.15
C LEU A 305 -23.83 5.64 -3.32
N PRO A 306 -24.08 5.16 -2.10
CA PRO A 306 -24.90 5.87 -1.15
C PRO A 306 -24.04 6.87 -0.35
N PHE A 307 -23.64 7.97 -0.97
CA PHE A 307 -23.21 9.15 -0.23
C PHE A 307 -23.66 10.39 -0.98
N ARG A 308 -24.83 10.90 -0.55
CA ARG A 308 -25.27 12.25 -0.87
C ARG A 308 -24.37 13.25 -0.16
N HIS A 309 -23.45 13.87 -0.88
CA HIS A 309 -23.08 15.24 -0.63
C HIS A 309 -23.38 16.05 -1.88
N ARG A 310 -24.34 16.95 -1.74
CA ARG A 310 -24.70 17.97 -2.71
C ARG A 310 -23.47 18.83 -2.98
N ALA A 311 -22.91 18.71 -4.15
CA ALA A 311 -22.21 19.78 -4.83
C ALA A 311 -22.69 19.69 -6.28
N GLU A 312 -23.60 20.61 -6.63
CA GLU A 312 -23.88 20.97 -8.00
C GLU A 312 -22.60 21.54 -8.60
N ALA A 313 -22.01 20.82 -9.54
CA ALA A 313 -21.38 21.34 -10.76
C ALA A 313 -20.60 20.23 -11.45
N ALA A 314 -20.89 20.05 -12.74
CA ALA A 314 -20.08 19.37 -13.77
C ALA A 314 -19.52 17.98 -13.42
N ARG A 315 -20.16 16.94 -13.95
CA ARG A 315 -19.66 15.54 -13.94
C ARG A 315 -18.40 15.44 -14.81
N PRO A 316 -17.20 15.21 -14.24
CA PRO A 316 -16.03 14.89 -15.05
C PRO A 316 -16.05 13.41 -15.42
N ARG A 317 -15.78 13.09 -16.67
CA ARG A 317 -15.53 11.73 -17.14
C ARG A 317 -14.13 11.32 -16.71
N ALA A 318 -14.02 10.48 -15.69
CA ALA A 318 -12.77 9.81 -15.38
C ALA A 318 -12.57 8.63 -16.36
N ASN A 319 -11.53 8.70 -17.18
CA ASN A 319 -11.08 7.57 -17.99
C ASN A 319 -10.05 6.78 -17.16
N ILE A 320 -10.43 5.56 -16.80
CA ILE A 320 -9.50 4.60 -16.20
C ILE A 320 -9.03 3.68 -17.34
N SER A 321 -7.83 3.75 -17.85
CA SER A 321 -7.31 2.83 -18.85
C SER A 321 -6.60 1.63 -18.20
N GLN A 322 -6.90 0.45 -18.69
CA GLN A 322 -6.36 -0.83 -18.21
C GLN A 322 -5.27 -1.31 -19.17
N HIS A 323 -4.12 -1.66 -18.64
CA HIS A 323 -3.06 -2.28 -19.44
C HIS A 323 -2.88 -3.74 -19.01
N HIS A 324 -3.31 -4.65 -19.86
CA HIS A 324 -3.09 -6.09 -19.68
C HIS A 324 -1.80 -6.48 -20.41
N LYS A 325 -0.84 -7.05 -19.68
CA LYS A 325 0.34 -7.68 -20.28
C LYS A 325 -0.07 -9.00 -20.94
N GLY A 326 -0.75 -8.94 -22.09
CA GLY A 326 -1.06 -10.09 -22.92
C GLY A 326 0.07 -10.38 -23.90
N ARG A 327 0.61 -11.60 -23.84
CA ARG A 327 1.54 -12.13 -24.82
C ARG A 327 0.87 -12.23 -26.19
N ARG A 328 1.63 -11.91 -27.23
CA ARG A 328 1.29 -12.28 -28.62
C ARG A 328 1.36 -13.81 -28.74
N PRO A 329 0.42 -14.45 -29.42
CA PRO A 329 0.66 -15.77 -29.99
C PRO A 329 1.61 -15.63 -31.17
N LEU A 330 2.55 -16.57 -31.27
CA LEU A 330 3.31 -16.86 -32.50
C LEU A 330 2.37 -17.42 -33.56
#